data_5c4f5806a27255d5e12f9d2e9cb54911
#
_entry.id   5c4f5806a27255d5e12f9d2e9cb54911
#
_cell.length_a   1.000
_cell.length_b   1.000
_cell.length_c   1.000
_cell.angle_alpha   90.00
_cell.angle_beta   90.00
_cell.angle_gamma   90.00
#
_symmetry.space_group_name_H-M   'P 1'
#
loop_
_entity.id
_entity.type
_entity.pdbx_description
1 polymer ?
#
loop_
_entity_poly.entity_id
_entity_poly.type
_entity_poly.pdbx_seq_one_letter_code
_entity_poly.pdbx_strand_id
1 'polypeptide(L)'
;MSQNLVFTNDVALALDAILDAKPHNHLAVIVDENTARVVLPKIRSRHLAEAQIITIGVGDSCKNLDTLTHVWNSLEQGGATRKSLVVNLGGGVVTDLGGFAAATFKRGISFINIPTTLLSAVDAAVGGKTGINFGGLKNEIGCFQEASDVIISTRFLATLPITELKSGYAEMLKHGMLSSHDEFIKLTGYNFQNADAEHLLQLLKTSVLVKERIVKEDPHEQGIRRALNLGHTVGHAFESKALHDGKPIAHGYAVAWGMVAEMVLSHQILKFPTEDLHRLAEFVYANYGAYHITCDHYDELLHLMHHDKKSEHGEINCTLLAACGDVRPGHTITDDQMRIALDLYRDLLHISLEIRS
;
A
#
# COMPACT_ATOMS: atom_id res chain seq x y z
N MET A 1 11.43 -19.58 -2.78
CA MET A 1 10.38 -20.18 -1.91
C MET A 1 9.24 -19.19 -1.89
N SER A 2 7.99 -19.61 -2.05
CA SER A 2 6.85 -18.70 -1.98
C SER A 2 6.64 -18.22 -0.55
N GLN A 3 6.31 -16.96 -0.39
CA GLN A 3 5.92 -16.33 0.86
C GLN A 3 4.75 -17.10 1.52
N ASN A 4 4.82 -17.38 2.82
CA ASN A 4 3.73 -18.00 3.56
C ASN A 4 2.86 -16.91 4.22
N LEU A 5 1.56 -16.89 3.93
CA LEU A 5 0.61 -15.92 4.47
C LEU A 5 -0.20 -16.55 5.61
N VAL A 6 -0.09 -16.01 6.81
CA VAL A 6 -0.80 -16.46 8.01
C VAL A 6 -1.79 -15.39 8.45
N PHE A 7 -3.09 -15.68 8.35
CA PHE A 7 -4.17 -14.78 8.77
C PHE A 7 -4.68 -15.21 10.16
N THR A 8 -4.45 -14.39 11.17
CA THR A 8 -4.81 -14.71 12.55
C THR A 8 -4.87 -13.48 13.45
N ASN A 9 -5.74 -13.53 14.45
CA ASN A 9 -5.74 -12.57 15.55
C ASN A 9 -4.93 -13.04 16.78
N ASP A 10 -4.42 -14.28 16.76
CA ASP A 10 -3.43 -14.77 17.75
C ASP A 10 -2.01 -14.71 17.18
N VAL A 11 -1.48 -13.49 17.13
CA VAL A 11 -0.16 -13.20 16.56
C VAL A 11 0.97 -13.87 17.34
N ALA A 12 0.84 -13.94 18.67
CA ALA A 12 1.88 -14.53 19.52
C ALA A 12 2.04 -16.03 19.25
N LEU A 13 0.94 -16.76 19.18
CA LEU A 13 0.94 -18.19 18.87
C LEU A 13 1.51 -18.48 17.47
N ALA A 14 1.08 -17.69 16.48
CA ALA A 14 1.56 -17.85 15.11
C ALA A 14 3.07 -17.55 14.99
N LEU A 15 3.54 -16.47 15.64
CA LEU A 15 4.94 -16.12 15.66
C LEU A 15 5.79 -17.19 16.34
N ASP A 16 5.36 -17.68 17.51
CA ASP A 16 6.06 -18.75 18.23
C ASP A 16 6.16 -20.02 17.37
N ALA A 17 5.09 -20.44 16.72
CA ALA A 17 5.08 -21.62 15.85
C ALA A 17 6.05 -21.49 14.66
N ILE A 18 6.10 -20.29 14.04
CA ILE A 18 7.03 -20.03 12.94
C ILE A 18 8.49 -20.03 13.42
N LEU A 19 8.77 -19.39 14.57
CA LEU A 19 10.13 -19.29 15.12
C LEU A 19 10.65 -20.66 15.58
N ASP A 20 9.80 -21.51 16.15
CA ASP A 20 10.14 -22.90 16.53
C ASP A 20 10.51 -23.74 15.28
N ALA A 21 9.82 -23.53 14.18
CA ALA A 21 10.06 -24.27 12.94
C ALA A 21 11.28 -23.75 12.13
N LYS A 22 11.81 -22.56 12.47
CA LYS A 22 12.94 -21.92 11.75
C LYS A 22 14.17 -21.80 12.65
N PRO A 23 15.14 -22.70 12.55
CA PRO A 23 16.39 -22.59 13.31
C PRO A 23 17.10 -21.27 13.01
N HIS A 24 17.37 -20.50 14.04
CA HIS A 24 18.12 -19.24 13.95
C HIS A 24 19.03 -19.08 15.17
N ASN A 25 20.13 -18.37 15.00
CA ASN A 25 21.10 -18.14 16.07
C ASN A 25 21.02 -16.75 16.69
N HIS A 26 20.26 -15.86 16.09
CA HIS A 26 20.00 -14.52 16.57
C HIS A 26 18.66 -14.06 16.01
N LEU A 27 17.85 -13.43 16.85
CA LEU A 27 16.57 -12.82 16.48
C LEU A 27 16.63 -11.32 16.68
N ALA A 28 16.38 -10.56 15.62
CA ALA A 28 16.21 -9.11 15.70
C ALA A 28 14.77 -8.73 15.34
N VAL A 29 14.22 -7.73 16.03
CA VAL A 29 12.89 -7.17 15.75
C VAL A 29 13.06 -5.70 15.40
N ILE A 30 12.68 -5.33 14.18
CA ILE A 30 12.67 -3.95 13.71
C ILE A 30 11.29 -3.37 13.93
N VAL A 31 11.22 -2.24 14.63
CA VAL A 31 10.00 -1.50 14.97
C VAL A 31 10.21 0.00 14.72
N ASP A 32 9.13 0.74 14.48
CA ASP A 32 9.16 2.19 14.66
C ASP A 32 8.81 2.58 16.11
N GLU A 33 9.04 3.84 16.49
CA GLU A 33 8.79 4.34 17.85
C GLU A 33 7.32 4.12 18.29
N ASN A 34 6.35 4.26 17.39
CA ASN A 34 4.94 4.03 17.70
C ASN A 34 4.66 2.56 17.95
N THR A 35 5.15 1.70 17.07
CA THR A 35 4.97 0.24 17.16
C THR A 35 5.69 -0.31 18.39
N ALA A 36 6.89 0.18 18.71
CA ALA A 36 7.62 -0.17 19.93
C ALA A 36 6.80 0.12 21.20
N ARG A 37 6.13 1.26 21.24
CA ARG A 37 5.33 1.70 22.38
C ARG A 37 3.96 1.03 22.47
N VAL A 38 3.26 0.87 21.35
CA VAL A 38 1.82 0.51 21.35
C VAL A 38 1.56 -0.95 21.01
N VAL A 39 2.38 -1.56 20.15
CA VAL A 39 2.13 -2.89 19.60
C VAL A 39 3.02 -3.95 20.22
N LEU A 40 4.33 -3.73 20.23
CA LEU A 40 5.30 -4.72 20.72
C LEU A 40 4.98 -5.24 22.13
N PRO A 41 4.60 -4.41 23.12
CA PRO A 41 4.26 -4.90 24.46
C PRO A 41 3.01 -5.79 24.53
N LYS A 42 2.17 -5.79 23.47
CA LYS A 42 0.95 -6.60 23.38
C LYS A 42 1.19 -7.99 22.79
N ILE A 43 2.37 -8.22 22.18
CA ILE A 43 2.74 -9.52 21.62
C ILE A 43 3.51 -10.31 22.66
N ARG A 44 2.82 -11.26 23.29
CA ARG A 44 3.37 -12.13 24.36
C ARG A 44 4.01 -13.39 23.77
N SER A 45 4.95 -13.22 22.85
CA SER A 45 5.75 -14.32 22.33
C SER A 45 6.92 -14.61 23.25
N ARG A 46 7.20 -15.89 23.49
CA ARG A 46 8.34 -16.33 24.33
C ARG A 46 9.69 -16.00 23.72
N HIS A 47 9.79 -15.91 22.39
CA HIS A 47 11.02 -15.61 21.67
C HIS A 47 11.39 -14.13 21.72
N LEU A 48 10.42 -13.23 21.97
CA LEU A 48 10.71 -11.78 21.98
C LEU A 48 11.45 -11.31 23.23
N ALA A 49 11.48 -12.10 24.30
CA ALA A 49 12.16 -11.74 25.56
C ALA A 49 13.69 -11.58 25.38
N GLU A 50 14.30 -12.35 24.48
CA GLU A 50 15.74 -12.35 24.21
C GLU A 50 16.07 -11.71 22.85
N ALA A 51 15.07 -11.20 22.13
CA ALA A 51 15.26 -10.61 20.81
C ALA A 51 15.93 -9.23 20.92
N GLN A 52 16.83 -8.94 19.99
CA GLN A 52 17.36 -7.60 19.82
C GLN A 52 16.30 -6.69 19.24
N ILE A 53 15.93 -5.62 19.94
CA ILE A 53 14.98 -4.63 19.42
C ILE A 53 15.73 -3.50 18.75
N ILE A 54 15.41 -3.26 17.46
CA ILE A 54 15.98 -2.16 16.66
C ILE A 54 14.84 -1.19 16.37
N THR A 55 14.92 0.00 16.94
CA THR A 55 13.89 1.04 16.78
C THR A 55 14.34 2.05 15.74
N ILE A 56 13.44 2.34 14.78
CA ILE A 56 13.63 3.39 13.78
C ILE A 56 12.64 4.54 14.01
N GLY A 57 12.87 5.68 13.36
CA GLY A 57 11.94 6.81 13.42
C GLY A 57 10.60 6.53 12.73
N VAL A 58 9.64 7.43 12.96
CA VAL A 58 8.28 7.35 12.40
C VAL A 58 8.17 8.17 11.12
N GLY A 59 7.42 7.66 10.16
CA GLY A 59 7.04 8.37 8.92
C GLY A 59 7.98 8.13 7.75
N ASP A 60 7.51 8.54 6.58
CA ASP A 60 8.18 8.26 5.29
C ASP A 60 9.56 8.94 5.17
N SER A 61 9.79 10.04 5.88
CA SER A 61 11.10 10.71 5.95
C SER A 61 12.20 9.84 6.56
N CYS A 62 11.83 8.86 7.40
CA CYS A 62 12.76 7.90 7.99
C CYS A 62 13.09 6.71 7.07
N LYS A 63 12.42 6.60 5.93
CA LYS A 63 12.68 5.54 4.94
C LYS A 63 13.86 5.91 4.02
N ASN A 64 15.05 6.05 4.59
CA ASN A 64 16.23 6.58 3.94
C ASN A 64 17.51 5.75 4.23
N LEU A 65 18.63 6.15 3.60
CA LEU A 65 19.90 5.45 3.72
C LEU A 65 20.49 5.51 5.14
N ASP A 66 20.30 6.61 5.86
CA ASP A 66 20.84 6.78 7.22
C ASP A 66 20.17 5.80 8.19
N THR A 67 18.83 5.68 8.11
CA THR A 67 18.07 4.69 8.89
C THR A 67 18.44 3.26 8.49
N LEU A 68 18.64 2.98 7.22
CA LEU A 68 19.10 1.68 6.74
C LEU A 68 20.48 1.34 7.31
N THR A 69 21.41 2.30 7.31
CA THR A 69 22.76 2.16 7.90
C THR A 69 22.67 1.91 9.41
N HIS A 70 21.78 2.60 10.12
CA HIS A 70 21.51 2.34 11.53
C HIS A 70 21.06 0.90 11.78
N VAL A 71 20.15 0.36 10.97
CA VAL A 71 19.69 -1.02 11.08
C VAL A 71 20.83 -2.01 10.83
N TRP A 72 21.64 -1.83 9.79
CA TRP A 72 22.79 -2.71 9.52
C TRP A 72 23.81 -2.70 10.66
N ASN A 73 24.16 -1.52 11.16
CA ASN A 73 25.10 -1.40 12.30
C ASN A 73 24.55 -2.09 13.56
N SER A 74 23.24 -1.92 13.82
CA SER A 74 22.59 -2.59 14.96
C SER A 74 22.62 -4.11 14.83
N LEU A 75 22.34 -4.66 13.65
CA LEU A 75 22.43 -6.09 13.36
C LEU A 75 23.86 -6.61 13.55
N GLU A 76 24.86 -5.87 13.08
CA GLU A 76 26.28 -6.26 13.22
C GLU A 76 26.71 -6.26 14.69
N GLN A 77 26.41 -5.19 15.44
CA GLN A 77 26.72 -5.06 16.86
C GLN A 77 26.01 -6.12 17.71
N GLY A 78 24.79 -6.51 17.34
CA GLY A 78 24.04 -7.61 17.97
C GLY A 78 24.60 -9.00 17.64
N GLY A 79 25.62 -9.11 16.78
CA GLY A 79 26.22 -10.39 16.41
C GLY A 79 25.41 -11.19 15.38
N ALA A 80 24.55 -10.53 14.60
CA ALA A 80 23.77 -11.20 13.56
C ALA A 80 24.65 -11.86 12.50
N THR A 81 24.29 -13.07 12.09
CA THR A 81 24.97 -13.89 11.09
C THR A 81 24.06 -14.19 9.90
N ARG A 82 24.52 -14.97 8.93
CA ARG A 82 23.67 -15.46 7.82
C ARG A 82 22.54 -16.40 8.26
N LYS A 83 22.61 -16.91 9.49
CA LYS A 83 21.56 -17.77 10.09
C LYS A 83 20.64 -17.01 11.03
N SER A 84 20.76 -15.70 11.07
CA SER A 84 19.88 -14.85 11.87
C SER A 84 18.53 -14.62 11.19
N LEU A 85 17.54 -14.24 11.98
CA LEU A 85 16.19 -13.97 11.52
C LEU A 85 15.77 -12.57 11.96
N VAL A 86 15.13 -11.83 11.06
CA VAL A 86 14.58 -10.51 11.33
C VAL A 86 13.05 -10.59 11.36
N VAL A 87 12.42 -9.96 12.33
CA VAL A 87 10.97 -9.71 12.36
C VAL A 87 10.74 -8.22 12.14
N ASN A 88 10.10 -7.86 11.04
CA ASN A 88 9.65 -6.49 10.77
C ASN A 88 8.25 -6.31 11.35
N LEU A 89 8.13 -5.64 12.49
CA LEU A 89 6.87 -5.39 13.16
C LEU A 89 6.51 -3.91 13.04
N GLY A 90 5.67 -3.56 12.04
CA GLY A 90 5.32 -2.15 11.82
C GLY A 90 4.50 -1.89 10.56
N GLY A 91 4.38 -0.62 10.22
CA GLY A 91 3.76 -0.16 8.98
C GLY A 91 4.65 -0.35 7.75
N GLY A 92 4.27 0.24 6.62
CA GLY A 92 4.97 0.12 5.33
C GLY A 92 6.44 0.52 5.39
N VAL A 93 6.79 1.57 6.14
CA VAL A 93 8.19 1.99 6.31
C VAL A 93 9.03 0.88 6.94
N VAL A 94 8.51 0.24 8.00
CA VAL A 94 9.22 -0.85 8.70
C VAL A 94 9.34 -2.09 7.82
N THR A 95 8.27 -2.48 7.11
CA THR A 95 8.31 -3.68 6.24
C THR A 95 9.20 -3.50 5.03
N ASP A 96 9.19 -2.32 4.40
CA ASP A 96 10.01 -2.03 3.21
C ASP A 96 11.49 -1.87 3.56
N LEU A 97 11.82 -0.99 4.53
CA LEU A 97 13.19 -0.72 4.94
C LEU A 97 13.79 -1.94 5.66
N GLY A 98 13.05 -2.56 6.58
CA GLY A 98 13.51 -3.75 7.30
C GLY A 98 13.68 -4.96 6.38
N GLY A 99 12.78 -5.14 5.41
CA GLY A 99 12.93 -6.15 4.35
C GLY A 99 14.18 -5.91 3.49
N PHE A 100 14.42 -4.66 3.09
CA PHE A 100 15.61 -4.29 2.33
C PHE A 100 16.91 -4.43 3.15
N ALA A 101 16.85 -4.05 4.43
CA ALA A 101 17.97 -4.28 5.35
C ALA A 101 18.32 -5.77 5.45
N ALA A 102 17.34 -6.64 5.65
CA ALA A 102 17.53 -8.08 5.72
C ALA A 102 18.02 -8.66 4.38
N ALA A 103 17.46 -8.23 3.27
CA ALA A 103 17.81 -8.69 1.92
C ALA A 103 19.27 -8.37 1.54
N THR A 104 19.83 -7.29 2.08
CA THR A 104 21.16 -6.80 1.74
C THR A 104 22.22 -7.12 2.79
N PHE A 105 21.84 -7.28 4.07
CA PHE A 105 22.76 -7.65 5.15
C PHE A 105 23.35 -9.03 4.91
N LYS A 106 24.72 -9.13 4.92
CA LYS A 106 25.49 -10.37 4.66
C LYS A 106 25.07 -11.12 3.38
N ARG A 107 24.56 -10.44 2.37
CA ARG A 107 24.00 -10.96 1.09
C ARG A 107 22.66 -11.69 1.26
N GLY A 108 21.88 -11.30 2.25
CA GLY A 108 20.54 -11.79 2.53
C GLY A 108 20.48 -12.68 3.77
N ILE A 109 19.59 -12.28 4.68
CA ILE A 109 19.13 -13.06 5.83
C ILE A 109 17.61 -13.19 5.76
N SER A 110 17.06 -14.21 6.40
CA SER A 110 15.63 -14.46 6.40
C SER A 110 14.89 -13.40 7.22
N PHE A 111 13.66 -13.05 6.80
CA PHE A 111 12.82 -12.15 7.57
C PHE A 111 11.34 -12.53 7.51
N ILE A 112 10.60 -12.08 8.53
CA ILE A 112 9.16 -12.23 8.71
C ILE A 112 8.56 -10.82 8.76
N ASN A 113 7.43 -10.59 8.09
CA ASN A 113 6.67 -9.36 8.23
C ASN A 113 5.45 -9.55 9.14
N ILE A 114 5.25 -8.61 10.07
CA ILE A 114 4.05 -8.48 10.89
C ILE A 114 3.52 -7.06 10.69
N PRO A 115 2.73 -6.82 9.63
CA PRO A 115 2.19 -5.50 9.33
C PRO A 115 1.23 -5.02 10.41
N THR A 116 1.37 -3.76 10.83
CA THR A 116 0.55 -3.17 11.90
C THR A 116 -0.41 -2.08 11.41
N THR A 117 -0.29 -1.66 10.15
CA THR A 117 -1.25 -0.80 9.47
C THR A 117 -2.02 -1.58 8.42
N LEU A 118 -3.25 -1.14 8.10
CA LEU A 118 -4.03 -1.81 7.05
C LEU A 118 -3.34 -1.70 5.68
N LEU A 119 -2.76 -0.53 5.36
CA LEU A 119 -2.01 -0.31 4.13
C LEU A 119 -0.81 -1.27 4.01
N SER A 120 -0.06 -1.47 5.10
CA SER A 120 1.04 -2.43 5.07
C SER A 120 0.55 -3.87 4.92
N ALA A 121 -0.56 -4.24 5.59
CA ALA A 121 -1.11 -5.58 5.54
C ALA A 121 -1.64 -5.96 4.14
N VAL A 122 -2.30 -5.00 3.46
CA VAL A 122 -2.91 -5.25 2.15
C VAL A 122 -1.92 -5.05 0.99
N ASP A 123 -0.89 -4.21 1.18
CA ASP A 123 0.00 -3.83 0.09
C ASP A 123 1.48 -4.05 0.42
N ALA A 124 2.11 -3.25 1.27
CA ALA A 124 3.56 -3.18 1.39
C ALA A 124 4.22 -4.50 1.87
N ALA A 125 3.63 -5.21 2.83
CA ALA A 125 4.21 -6.42 3.40
C ALA A 125 4.17 -7.65 2.47
N VAL A 126 3.42 -7.57 1.36
CA VAL A 126 3.16 -8.69 0.43
C VAL A 126 3.65 -8.34 -0.97
N GLY A 127 4.35 -9.27 -1.61
CA GLY A 127 4.82 -9.13 -2.99
C GLY A 127 6.28 -8.75 -3.17
N GLY A 128 7.05 -8.73 -2.07
CA GLY A 128 8.50 -8.73 -2.07
C GLY A 128 9.19 -7.45 -2.53
N LYS A 129 8.46 -6.37 -2.82
CA LYS A 129 9.10 -5.07 -3.08
C LYS A 129 9.59 -4.50 -1.75
N THR A 130 10.90 -4.35 -1.61
CA THR A 130 11.55 -3.75 -0.43
C THR A 130 12.45 -2.61 -0.89
N GLY A 131 12.62 -1.58 -0.07
CA GLY A 131 13.44 -0.46 -0.51
C GLY A 131 13.35 0.78 0.38
N ILE A 132 14.05 1.81 -0.07
CA ILE A 132 14.17 3.11 0.58
C ILE A 132 13.94 4.26 -0.40
N ASN A 133 13.67 5.43 0.14
CA ASN A 133 13.66 6.69 -0.61
C ASN A 133 15.10 7.17 -0.81
N PHE A 134 15.36 7.80 -1.96
CA PHE A 134 16.69 8.33 -2.28
C PHE A 134 16.58 9.53 -3.21
N GLY A 135 17.42 10.54 -3.02
CA GLY A 135 17.49 11.72 -3.88
C GLY A 135 16.17 12.53 -3.95
N GLY A 136 15.36 12.50 -2.89
CA GLY A 136 14.04 13.13 -2.87
C GLY A 136 12.92 12.33 -3.54
N LEU A 137 13.23 11.14 -4.07
CA LEU A 137 12.27 10.26 -4.74
C LEU A 137 11.88 9.09 -3.84
N LYS A 138 10.59 8.74 -3.85
CA LYS A 138 10.07 7.60 -3.08
C LYS A 138 10.44 6.27 -3.75
N ASN A 139 10.82 5.26 -2.91
CA ASN A 139 11.08 3.88 -3.33
C ASN A 139 12.07 3.74 -4.50
N GLU A 140 13.11 4.59 -4.52
CA GLU A 140 14.05 4.64 -5.65
C GLU A 140 15.07 3.52 -5.62
N ILE A 141 15.51 3.12 -4.43
CA ILE A 141 16.48 2.05 -4.25
C ILE A 141 15.83 0.89 -3.51
N GLY A 142 15.90 -0.30 -4.08
CA GLY A 142 15.32 -1.48 -3.48
C GLY A 142 15.65 -2.77 -4.21
N CYS A 143 15.04 -3.85 -3.74
CA CYS A 143 15.14 -5.15 -4.39
C CYS A 143 13.82 -5.92 -4.28
N PHE A 144 13.70 -6.98 -5.07
CA PHE A 144 12.63 -7.95 -4.97
C PHE A 144 13.07 -9.09 -4.05
N GLN A 145 12.61 -9.07 -2.79
CA GLN A 145 12.88 -10.12 -1.81
C GLN A 145 11.63 -10.36 -0.96
N GLU A 146 11.03 -11.54 -1.08
CA GLU A 146 9.88 -11.93 -0.28
C GLU A 146 10.28 -12.24 1.18
N ALA A 147 9.43 -11.82 2.13
CA ALA A 147 9.47 -12.34 3.48
C ALA A 147 9.21 -13.85 3.48
N SER A 148 9.84 -14.59 4.37
CA SER A 148 9.56 -16.03 4.50
C SER A 148 8.13 -16.30 4.97
N ASP A 149 7.61 -15.42 5.84
CA ASP A 149 6.24 -15.46 6.36
C ASP A 149 5.71 -14.04 6.54
N VAL A 150 4.40 -13.88 6.39
CA VAL A 150 3.69 -12.65 6.75
C VAL A 150 2.54 -13.01 7.68
N ILE A 151 2.56 -12.48 8.91
CA ILE A 151 1.48 -12.66 9.88
C ILE A 151 0.56 -11.45 9.80
N ILE A 152 -0.63 -11.65 9.26
CA ILE A 152 -1.63 -10.61 9.01
C ILE A 152 -2.73 -10.70 10.07
N SER A 153 -2.95 -9.59 10.79
CA SER A 153 -3.91 -9.49 11.88
C SER A 153 -4.63 -8.16 11.87
N THR A 154 -5.93 -8.17 12.13
CA THR A 154 -6.73 -6.96 12.36
C THR A 154 -6.65 -6.45 13.80
N ARG A 155 -6.03 -7.20 14.71
CA ARG A 155 -5.90 -6.82 16.13
C ARG A 155 -5.18 -5.49 16.34
N PHE A 156 -4.22 -5.16 15.47
CA PHE A 156 -3.46 -3.92 15.58
C PHE A 156 -4.23 -2.70 15.05
N LEU A 157 -5.22 -2.93 14.20
CA LEU A 157 -5.97 -1.86 13.51
C LEU A 157 -6.86 -1.06 14.47
N ALA A 158 -7.25 -1.64 15.61
CA ALA A 158 -8.02 -0.95 16.64
C ALA A 158 -7.30 0.27 17.25
N THR A 159 -5.99 0.39 17.07
CA THR A 159 -5.19 1.52 17.58
C THR A 159 -4.82 2.53 16.51
N LEU A 160 -5.21 2.29 15.25
CA LEU A 160 -4.94 3.19 14.14
C LEU A 160 -5.91 4.37 14.13
N PRO A 161 -5.44 5.56 13.76
CA PRO A 161 -6.33 6.64 13.33
C PRO A 161 -7.23 6.18 12.19
N ILE A 162 -8.47 6.68 12.15
CA ILE A 162 -9.42 6.33 11.08
C ILE A 162 -8.90 6.68 9.68
N THR A 163 -8.09 7.71 9.56
CA THR A 163 -7.43 8.11 8.31
C THR A 163 -6.47 7.04 7.80
N GLU A 164 -5.69 6.42 8.69
CA GLU A 164 -4.77 5.33 8.34
C GLU A 164 -5.54 4.05 7.97
N LEU A 165 -6.64 3.76 8.68
CA LEU A 165 -7.51 2.63 8.33
C LEU A 165 -8.11 2.83 6.94
N LYS A 166 -8.68 4.01 6.65
CA LYS A 166 -9.22 4.34 5.34
C LYS A 166 -8.15 4.33 4.25
N SER A 167 -6.93 4.80 4.55
CA SER A 167 -5.82 4.75 3.59
C SER A 167 -5.54 3.32 3.13
N GLY A 168 -5.46 2.35 4.04
CA GLY A 168 -5.31 0.95 3.65
C GLY A 168 -6.55 0.37 2.96
N TYR A 169 -7.74 0.82 3.34
CA TYR A 169 -8.99 0.33 2.76
C TYR A 169 -9.17 0.72 1.29
N ALA A 170 -8.61 1.84 0.85
CA ALA A 170 -8.59 2.22 -0.56
C ALA A 170 -7.87 1.17 -1.43
N GLU A 171 -6.81 0.56 -0.93
CA GLU A 171 -6.12 -0.55 -1.59
C GLU A 171 -6.96 -1.83 -1.63
N MET A 172 -7.73 -2.11 -0.56
CA MET A 172 -8.70 -3.21 -0.59
C MET A 172 -9.77 -2.98 -1.65
N LEU A 173 -10.30 -1.76 -1.74
CA LEU A 173 -11.30 -1.38 -2.75
C LEU A 173 -10.74 -1.57 -4.17
N LYS A 174 -9.51 -1.14 -4.42
CA LYS A 174 -8.79 -1.40 -5.67
C LYS A 174 -8.73 -2.90 -5.98
N HIS A 175 -8.33 -3.73 -5.03
CA HIS A 175 -8.24 -5.18 -5.22
C HIS A 175 -9.63 -5.81 -5.49
N GLY A 176 -10.69 -5.30 -4.87
CA GLY A 176 -12.06 -5.73 -5.16
C GLY A 176 -12.45 -5.47 -6.61
N MET A 177 -12.17 -4.27 -7.13
CA MET A 177 -12.41 -3.91 -8.52
C MET A 177 -11.58 -4.77 -9.50
N LEU A 178 -10.34 -5.11 -9.13
CA LEU A 178 -9.48 -6.00 -9.93
C LEU A 178 -9.91 -7.47 -9.88
N SER A 179 -10.73 -7.85 -8.91
CA SER A 179 -11.13 -9.25 -8.67
C SER A 179 -12.46 -9.62 -9.29
N SER A 180 -13.56 -8.98 -8.82
CA SER A 180 -14.91 -9.27 -9.29
C SER A 180 -15.90 -8.20 -8.83
N HIS A 181 -17.06 -8.16 -9.50
CA HIS A 181 -18.17 -7.28 -9.11
C HIS A 181 -18.68 -7.58 -7.68
N ASP A 182 -18.78 -8.87 -7.30
CA ASP A 182 -19.23 -9.25 -5.95
C ASP A 182 -18.31 -8.72 -4.84
N GLU A 183 -16.99 -8.79 -5.04
CA GLU A 183 -16.02 -8.24 -4.08
C GLU A 183 -16.08 -6.70 -4.03
N PHE A 184 -16.27 -6.05 -5.18
CA PHE A 184 -16.48 -4.61 -5.25
C PHE A 184 -17.74 -4.17 -4.47
N ILE A 185 -18.86 -4.89 -4.64
CA ILE A 185 -20.10 -4.62 -3.90
C ILE A 185 -19.92 -4.80 -2.40
N LYS A 186 -19.25 -5.90 -1.95
CA LYS A 186 -18.96 -6.12 -0.53
C LYS A 186 -18.16 -4.98 0.08
N LEU A 187 -17.12 -4.53 -0.63
CA LEU A 187 -16.23 -3.48 -0.13
C LEU A 187 -16.89 -2.10 -0.15
N THR A 188 -17.70 -1.76 -1.16
CA THR A 188 -18.48 -0.50 -1.16
C THR A 188 -19.66 -0.52 -0.19
N GLY A 189 -20.06 -1.68 0.32
CA GLY A 189 -21.07 -1.83 1.38
C GLY A 189 -20.50 -1.78 2.81
N TYR A 190 -19.18 -1.68 2.98
CA TYR A 190 -18.56 -1.68 4.31
C TYR A 190 -18.81 -0.38 5.09
N ASN A 191 -19.20 -0.55 6.36
CA ASN A 191 -19.44 0.58 7.26
C ASN A 191 -18.34 0.69 8.33
N PHE A 192 -17.52 1.73 8.24
CA PHE A 192 -16.42 1.99 9.18
C PHE A 192 -16.88 2.28 10.63
N GLN A 193 -18.15 2.69 10.83
CA GLN A 193 -18.68 2.95 12.17
C GLN A 193 -19.02 1.67 12.93
N ASN A 194 -19.32 0.59 12.22
CA ASN A 194 -19.67 -0.71 12.79
C ASN A 194 -18.63 -1.77 12.42
N ALA A 195 -17.34 -1.41 12.51
CA ALA A 195 -16.24 -2.27 12.13
C ALA A 195 -16.16 -3.50 13.06
N ASP A 196 -16.43 -4.68 12.52
CA ASP A 196 -16.14 -5.97 13.15
C ASP A 196 -14.75 -6.44 12.70
N ALA A 197 -13.88 -6.72 13.67
CA ALA A 197 -12.50 -7.12 13.40
C ALA A 197 -12.39 -8.46 12.66
N GLU A 198 -13.29 -9.41 12.92
CA GLU A 198 -13.30 -10.71 12.24
C GLU A 198 -13.80 -10.56 10.80
N HIS A 199 -14.88 -9.80 10.59
CA HIS A 199 -15.35 -9.48 9.25
C HIS A 199 -14.28 -8.74 8.43
N LEU A 200 -13.61 -7.76 9.04
CA LEU A 200 -12.51 -7.04 8.35
C LEU A 200 -11.35 -7.98 8.02
N LEU A 201 -11.04 -8.97 8.89
CA LEU A 201 -9.99 -9.95 8.60
C LEU A 201 -10.34 -10.83 7.38
N GLN A 202 -11.60 -11.20 7.21
CA GLN A 202 -12.04 -11.97 6.03
C GLN A 202 -11.96 -11.12 4.75
N LEU A 203 -12.39 -9.86 4.78
CA LEU A 203 -12.25 -8.95 3.64
C LEU A 203 -10.78 -8.72 3.29
N LEU A 204 -9.93 -8.49 4.30
CA LEU A 204 -8.49 -8.31 4.15
C LEU A 204 -7.84 -9.55 3.55
N LYS A 205 -8.20 -10.75 4.04
CA LYS A 205 -7.71 -12.01 3.48
C LYS A 205 -8.02 -12.13 1.99
N THR A 206 -9.26 -11.89 1.59
CA THR A 206 -9.64 -11.94 0.16
C THR A 206 -8.83 -10.94 -0.65
N SER A 207 -8.70 -9.71 -0.16
CA SER A 207 -7.95 -8.64 -0.83
C SER A 207 -6.47 -8.99 -1.00
N VAL A 208 -5.81 -9.49 0.05
CA VAL A 208 -4.40 -9.92 0.00
C VAL A 208 -4.18 -11.06 -0.99
N LEU A 209 -5.10 -12.03 -1.04
CA LEU A 209 -5.01 -13.15 -1.98
C LEU A 209 -5.15 -12.70 -3.45
N VAL A 210 -5.90 -11.63 -3.73
CA VAL A 210 -5.94 -11.02 -5.07
C VAL A 210 -4.56 -10.50 -5.46
N LYS A 211 -3.92 -9.73 -4.57
CA LYS A 211 -2.56 -9.23 -4.81
C LYS A 211 -1.56 -10.37 -4.96
N GLU A 212 -1.59 -11.35 -4.05
CA GLU A 212 -0.68 -12.49 -4.10
C GLU A 212 -0.76 -13.23 -5.43
N ARG A 213 -1.97 -13.48 -5.94
CA ARG A 213 -2.19 -14.10 -7.25
C ARG A 213 -1.53 -13.31 -8.38
N ILE A 214 -1.79 -11.99 -8.43
CA ILE A 214 -1.23 -11.11 -9.47
C ILE A 214 0.30 -11.07 -9.39
N VAL A 215 0.87 -11.00 -8.18
CA VAL A 215 2.33 -10.99 -7.97
C VAL A 215 2.97 -12.31 -8.37
N LYS A 216 2.34 -13.46 -8.06
CA LYS A 216 2.84 -14.78 -8.46
C LYS A 216 2.87 -14.95 -9.98
N GLU A 217 1.88 -14.40 -10.69
CA GLU A 217 1.80 -14.43 -12.15
C GLU A 217 2.85 -13.52 -12.81
N ASP A 218 3.14 -12.36 -12.20
CA ASP A 218 4.09 -11.38 -12.73
C ASP A 218 4.96 -10.78 -11.61
N PRO A 219 6.00 -11.49 -11.13
CA PRO A 219 6.84 -11.06 -10.02
C PRO A 219 7.58 -9.74 -10.28
N HIS A 220 7.90 -9.43 -11.54
CA HIS A 220 8.75 -8.31 -11.93
C HIS A 220 7.99 -7.12 -12.55
N GLU A 221 6.64 -7.15 -12.54
CA GLU A 221 5.79 -6.04 -13.03
C GLU A 221 6.00 -5.69 -14.52
N GLN A 222 6.15 -6.71 -15.33
CA GLN A 222 6.31 -6.55 -16.79
C GLN A 222 4.98 -6.66 -17.56
N GLY A 223 3.91 -7.13 -16.92
CA GLY A 223 2.60 -7.38 -17.52
C GLY A 223 1.43 -7.12 -16.57
N ILE A 224 0.74 -8.19 -16.15
CA ILE A 224 -0.51 -8.11 -15.38
C ILE A 224 -0.35 -7.43 -14.01
N ARG A 225 0.84 -7.45 -13.39
CA ARG A 225 1.07 -6.77 -12.12
C ARG A 225 0.89 -5.25 -12.22
N ARG A 226 1.01 -4.66 -13.43
CA ARG A 226 0.68 -3.26 -13.69
C ARG A 226 -0.80 -2.94 -13.37
N ALA A 227 -1.68 -3.94 -13.33
CA ALA A 227 -3.06 -3.80 -12.87
C ALA A 227 -3.17 -3.20 -11.46
N LEU A 228 -2.20 -3.50 -10.57
CA LEU A 228 -2.13 -2.93 -9.22
C LEU A 228 -1.93 -1.40 -9.21
N ASN A 229 -1.67 -0.79 -10.38
CA ASN A 229 -1.56 0.66 -10.54
C ASN A 229 -2.90 1.36 -10.82
N LEU A 230 -4.03 0.65 -10.78
CA LEU A 230 -5.36 1.26 -10.87
C LEU A 230 -5.50 2.38 -9.82
N GLY A 231 -5.89 3.57 -10.27
CA GLY A 231 -6.02 4.77 -9.42
C GLY A 231 -4.70 5.47 -9.08
N HIS A 232 -3.55 4.93 -9.48
CA HIS A 232 -2.26 5.47 -9.07
C HIS A 232 -1.73 6.56 -9.98
N THR A 233 -2.04 6.55 -11.28
CA THR A 233 -1.55 7.58 -12.20
C THR A 233 -2.08 8.95 -11.80
N VAL A 234 -3.38 9.08 -11.62
CA VAL A 234 -4.02 10.31 -11.13
C VAL A 234 -3.74 10.53 -9.64
N GLY A 235 -3.78 9.45 -8.83
CA GLY A 235 -3.54 9.52 -7.38
C GLY A 235 -2.15 10.06 -7.04
N HIS A 236 -1.09 9.61 -7.71
CA HIS A 236 0.27 10.13 -7.49
C HIS A 236 0.41 11.60 -7.90
N ALA A 237 -0.29 12.04 -8.95
CA ALA A 237 -0.32 13.45 -9.32
C ALA A 237 -0.99 14.29 -8.23
N PHE A 238 -2.10 13.82 -7.64
CA PHE A 238 -2.74 14.49 -6.50
C PHE A 238 -1.83 14.51 -5.26
N GLU A 239 -1.17 13.39 -4.95
CA GLU A 239 -0.23 13.29 -3.81
C GLU A 239 0.95 14.24 -3.99
N SER A 240 1.54 14.30 -5.18
CA SER A 240 2.66 15.17 -5.50
C SER A 240 2.27 16.65 -5.44
N LYS A 241 1.11 17.01 -6.04
CA LYS A 241 0.60 18.38 -5.95
C LYS A 241 0.32 18.79 -4.51
N ALA A 242 -0.35 17.96 -3.73
CA ALA A 242 -0.64 18.25 -2.33
C ALA A 242 0.64 18.44 -1.51
N LEU A 243 1.70 17.69 -1.81
CA LEU A 243 3.02 17.86 -1.19
C LEU A 243 3.66 19.19 -1.57
N HIS A 244 3.61 19.58 -2.87
CA HIS A 244 4.10 20.89 -3.34
C HIS A 244 3.35 22.05 -2.69
N ASP A 245 2.04 21.91 -2.48
CA ASP A 245 1.20 22.92 -1.83
C ASP A 245 1.41 22.96 -0.28
N GLY A 246 2.28 22.11 0.28
CA GLY A 246 2.54 22.02 1.73
C GLY A 246 1.38 21.40 2.52
N LYS A 247 0.47 20.70 1.87
CA LYS A 247 -0.71 20.03 2.46
C LYS A 247 -0.71 18.54 2.13
N PRO A 248 0.26 17.77 2.63
CA PRO A 248 0.39 16.36 2.26
C PRO A 248 -0.88 15.57 2.61
N ILE A 249 -1.26 14.66 1.74
CA ILE A 249 -2.42 13.76 1.87
C ILE A 249 -1.96 12.31 2.06
N ALA A 250 -2.79 11.50 2.70
CA ALA A 250 -2.50 10.08 2.85
C ALA A 250 -2.61 9.36 1.51
N HIS A 251 -1.68 8.45 1.22
CA HIS A 251 -1.58 7.72 -0.04
C HIS A 251 -2.92 7.10 -0.50
N GLY A 252 -3.60 6.36 0.36
CA GLY A 252 -4.85 5.71 -0.02
C GLY A 252 -5.99 6.69 -0.31
N TYR A 253 -5.96 7.90 0.23
CA TYR A 253 -6.90 8.95 -0.17
C TYR A 253 -6.66 9.38 -1.61
N ALA A 254 -5.39 9.62 -1.97
CA ALA A 254 -5.01 9.93 -3.33
C ALA A 254 -5.40 8.82 -4.32
N VAL A 255 -5.17 7.55 -3.94
CA VAL A 255 -5.56 6.38 -4.74
C VAL A 255 -7.09 6.27 -4.88
N ALA A 256 -7.86 6.52 -3.81
CA ALA A 256 -9.33 6.50 -3.87
C ALA A 256 -9.87 7.54 -4.86
N TRP A 257 -9.38 8.77 -4.78
CA TRP A 257 -9.75 9.82 -5.74
C TRP A 257 -9.26 9.52 -7.16
N GLY A 258 -8.05 9.01 -7.29
CA GLY A 258 -7.49 8.58 -8.57
C GLY A 258 -8.30 7.48 -9.24
N MET A 259 -8.81 6.50 -8.46
CA MET A 259 -9.72 5.48 -8.98
C MET A 259 -10.98 6.07 -9.58
N VAL A 260 -11.59 7.11 -8.99
CA VAL A 260 -12.78 7.75 -9.57
C VAL A 260 -12.43 8.34 -10.95
N ALA A 261 -11.35 9.10 -11.07
CA ALA A 261 -10.94 9.69 -12.35
C ALA A 261 -10.58 8.62 -13.40
N GLU A 262 -9.85 7.57 -13.02
CA GLU A 262 -9.47 6.49 -13.95
C GLU A 262 -10.68 5.60 -14.32
N MET A 263 -11.71 5.50 -13.47
CA MET A 263 -12.97 4.83 -13.83
C MET A 263 -13.85 5.68 -14.77
N VAL A 264 -13.76 7.00 -14.74
CA VAL A 264 -14.32 7.85 -15.80
C VAL A 264 -13.68 7.52 -17.15
N LEU A 265 -12.35 7.43 -17.22
CA LEU A 265 -11.65 6.99 -18.44
C LEU A 265 -12.09 5.59 -18.88
N SER A 266 -12.19 4.66 -17.91
CA SER A 266 -12.69 3.30 -18.18
C SER A 266 -14.10 3.30 -18.78
N HIS A 267 -15.00 4.14 -18.27
CA HIS A 267 -16.34 4.30 -18.81
C HIS A 267 -16.32 4.88 -20.23
N GLN A 268 -15.54 5.91 -20.47
CA GLN A 268 -15.45 6.56 -21.79
C GLN A 268 -14.86 5.62 -22.86
N ILE A 269 -13.78 4.92 -22.53
CA ILE A 269 -12.97 4.14 -23.48
C ILE A 269 -13.49 2.70 -23.60
N LEU A 270 -13.74 2.04 -22.47
CA LEU A 270 -14.07 0.62 -22.38
C LEU A 270 -15.53 0.33 -22.03
N LYS A 271 -16.35 1.37 -21.82
CA LYS A 271 -17.76 1.24 -21.45
C LYS A 271 -17.98 0.60 -20.06
N PHE A 272 -17.07 0.87 -19.12
CA PHE A 272 -17.26 0.46 -17.72
C PHE A 272 -18.66 0.83 -17.23
N PRO A 273 -19.37 -0.03 -16.48
CA PRO A 273 -20.77 0.20 -16.11
C PRO A 273 -20.97 1.52 -15.33
N THR A 274 -21.95 2.32 -15.76
CA THR A 274 -22.26 3.61 -15.13
C THR A 274 -22.67 3.46 -13.67
N GLU A 275 -23.44 2.42 -13.34
CA GLU A 275 -23.90 2.14 -11.97
C GLU A 275 -22.71 1.87 -11.03
N ASP A 276 -21.70 1.13 -11.48
CA ASP A 276 -20.50 0.84 -10.70
C ASP A 276 -19.61 2.07 -10.54
N LEU A 277 -19.53 2.93 -11.59
CA LEU A 277 -18.82 4.21 -11.49
C LEU A 277 -19.48 5.13 -10.45
N HIS A 278 -20.82 5.29 -10.47
CA HIS A 278 -21.52 6.08 -9.47
C HIS A 278 -21.39 5.50 -8.07
N ARG A 279 -21.50 4.19 -7.91
CA ARG A 279 -21.30 3.52 -6.62
C ARG A 279 -19.90 3.78 -6.05
N LEU A 280 -18.87 3.71 -6.90
CA LEU A 280 -17.49 4.04 -6.49
C LEU A 280 -17.40 5.50 -6.05
N ALA A 281 -17.92 6.44 -6.85
CA ALA A 281 -17.87 7.87 -6.57
C ALA A 281 -18.61 8.22 -5.26
N GLU A 282 -19.81 7.69 -5.05
CA GLU A 282 -20.58 7.86 -3.81
C GLU A 282 -19.83 7.32 -2.58
N PHE A 283 -19.26 6.10 -2.68
CA PHE A 283 -18.48 5.52 -1.59
C PHE A 283 -17.24 6.35 -1.28
N VAL A 284 -16.53 6.80 -2.32
CA VAL A 284 -15.32 7.63 -2.16
C VAL A 284 -15.69 8.97 -1.55
N TYR A 285 -16.71 9.64 -2.05
CA TYR A 285 -17.15 10.93 -1.51
C TYR A 285 -17.56 10.82 -0.03
N ALA A 286 -18.36 9.82 0.32
CA ALA A 286 -18.85 9.62 1.69
C ALA A 286 -17.72 9.29 2.69
N ASN A 287 -16.65 8.63 2.26
CA ASN A 287 -15.61 8.15 3.16
C ASN A 287 -14.31 8.95 3.09
N TYR A 288 -13.96 9.50 1.94
CA TYR A 288 -12.69 10.19 1.68
C TYR A 288 -12.89 11.69 1.37
N GLY A 289 -14.14 12.12 1.15
CA GLY A 289 -14.42 13.45 0.63
C GLY A 289 -13.92 13.60 -0.81
N ALA A 290 -13.48 14.80 -1.17
CA ALA A 290 -12.93 15.12 -2.47
C ALA A 290 -11.60 15.86 -2.37
N TYR A 291 -10.67 15.59 -3.28
CA TYR A 291 -9.51 16.45 -3.49
C TYR A 291 -9.90 17.59 -4.44
N HIS A 292 -9.93 18.80 -3.90
CA HIS A 292 -10.42 19.97 -4.63
C HIS A 292 -9.43 20.43 -5.68
N ILE A 293 -9.83 20.33 -6.93
CA ILE A 293 -9.08 20.84 -8.10
C ILE A 293 -9.95 21.80 -8.91
N THR A 294 -9.31 22.72 -9.62
CA THR A 294 -9.92 23.61 -10.62
C THR A 294 -9.26 23.39 -11.97
N CYS A 295 -9.82 23.95 -13.03
CA CYS A 295 -9.19 23.87 -14.36
C CYS A 295 -7.77 24.47 -14.39
N ASP A 296 -7.47 25.43 -13.51
CA ASP A 296 -6.13 26.04 -13.39
C ASP A 296 -5.05 25.05 -12.94
N HIS A 297 -5.45 23.94 -12.31
CA HIS A 297 -4.53 22.88 -11.84
C HIS A 297 -4.23 21.82 -12.91
N TYR A 298 -4.97 21.79 -14.03
CA TYR A 298 -4.88 20.68 -14.98
C TYR A 298 -3.52 20.57 -15.65
N ASP A 299 -2.91 21.69 -16.04
CA ASP A 299 -1.58 21.66 -16.67
C ASP A 299 -0.51 21.11 -15.73
N GLU A 300 -0.55 21.50 -14.45
CA GLU A 300 0.35 20.96 -13.44
C GLU A 300 0.12 19.46 -13.20
N LEU A 301 -1.14 19.02 -13.09
CA LEU A 301 -1.48 17.61 -12.88
C LEU A 301 -1.05 16.75 -14.08
N LEU A 302 -1.30 17.21 -15.32
CA LEU A 302 -0.84 16.52 -16.53
C LEU A 302 0.69 16.42 -16.56
N HIS A 303 1.40 17.51 -16.23
CA HIS A 303 2.85 17.50 -16.13
C HIS A 303 3.34 16.44 -15.13
N LEU A 304 2.72 16.34 -13.94
CA LEU A 304 3.06 15.33 -12.94
C LEU A 304 2.78 13.91 -13.43
N MET A 305 1.67 13.67 -14.16
CA MET A 305 1.34 12.35 -14.72
C MET A 305 2.32 11.94 -15.83
N HIS A 306 2.76 12.86 -16.69
CA HIS A 306 3.77 12.60 -17.71
C HIS A 306 5.13 12.21 -17.13
N HIS A 307 5.45 12.71 -15.92
CA HIS A 307 6.71 12.45 -15.23
C HIS A 307 6.61 11.35 -14.16
N ASP A 308 5.47 10.66 -14.07
CA ASP A 308 5.38 9.46 -13.19
C ASP A 308 6.38 8.40 -13.69
N LYS A 309 7.07 7.73 -12.78
CA LYS A 309 8.04 6.65 -13.05
C LYS A 309 7.50 5.53 -13.95
N LYS A 310 6.18 5.45 -14.09
CA LYS A 310 5.46 4.47 -14.91
C LYS A 310 5.21 4.92 -16.33
N SER A 311 5.50 6.20 -16.64
CA SER A 311 5.39 6.75 -17.98
C SER A 311 6.53 6.25 -18.86
N GLU A 312 6.24 5.38 -19.81
CA GLU A 312 7.17 5.01 -20.87
C GLU A 312 7.11 6.12 -21.93
N HIS A 313 8.24 6.70 -22.28
CA HIS A 313 8.36 7.77 -23.30
C HIS A 313 7.59 9.09 -23.02
N GLY A 314 7.26 9.39 -21.76
CA GLY A 314 6.53 10.61 -21.41
C GLY A 314 5.03 10.57 -21.75
N GLU A 315 4.46 9.39 -21.97
CA GLU A 315 3.02 9.20 -22.19
C GLU A 315 2.30 8.90 -20.88
N ILE A 316 1.07 9.41 -20.73
CA ILE A 316 0.22 9.05 -19.58
C ILE A 316 -0.33 7.64 -19.80
N ASN A 317 0.02 6.71 -18.93
CA ASN A 317 -0.45 5.34 -18.97
C ASN A 317 -1.32 5.03 -17.75
N CYS A 318 -2.54 4.52 -17.99
CA CYS A 318 -3.48 4.13 -16.95
C CYS A 318 -3.84 2.64 -17.05
N THR A 319 -4.20 2.07 -15.92
CA THR A 319 -4.93 0.81 -15.86
C THR A 319 -6.42 1.10 -15.96
N LEU A 320 -7.10 0.51 -16.95
CA LEU A 320 -8.54 0.67 -17.16
C LEU A 320 -9.27 -0.66 -16.95
N LEU A 321 -10.57 -0.58 -16.69
CA LEU A 321 -11.46 -1.72 -16.53
C LEU A 321 -12.60 -1.66 -17.55
N ALA A 322 -12.92 -2.79 -18.21
CA ALA A 322 -14.17 -2.92 -18.94
C ALA A 322 -15.34 -3.30 -18.02
N ALA A 323 -15.04 -4.03 -16.94
CA ALA A 323 -15.91 -4.35 -15.82
C ALA A 323 -15.04 -4.71 -14.61
N CYS A 324 -15.61 -4.79 -13.40
CA CYS A 324 -14.90 -5.35 -12.26
C CYS A 324 -14.39 -6.76 -12.58
N GLY A 325 -13.07 -6.98 -12.45
CA GLY A 325 -12.39 -8.23 -12.86
C GLY A 325 -11.95 -8.31 -14.32
N ASP A 326 -12.42 -7.44 -15.21
CA ASP A 326 -11.93 -7.33 -16.59
C ASP A 326 -10.94 -6.16 -16.74
N VAL A 327 -9.68 -6.46 -16.47
CA VAL A 327 -8.60 -5.48 -16.31
C VAL A 327 -7.80 -5.32 -17.60
N ARG A 328 -7.52 -4.07 -17.98
CA ARG A 328 -6.76 -3.67 -19.16
C ARG A 328 -5.63 -2.73 -18.75
N PRO A 329 -4.44 -3.23 -18.36
CA PRO A 329 -3.33 -2.38 -17.99
C PRO A 329 -2.66 -1.74 -19.21
N GLY A 330 -2.02 -0.57 -18.99
CA GLY A 330 -1.15 0.06 -20.00
C GLY A 330 -1.88 0.77 -21.13
N HIS A 331 -3.06 1.35 -20.87
CA HIS A 331 -3.71 2.24 -21.83
C HIS A 331 -3.04 3.61 -21.85
N THR A 332 -2.60 4.03 -23.04
CA THR A 332 -2.13 5.41 -23.28
C THR A 332 -3.33 6.35 -23.34
N ILE A 333 -3.27 7.43 -22.55
CA ILE A 333 -4.31 8.43 -22.39
C ILE A 333 -3.81 9.76 -22.92
N THR A 334 -4.60 10.42 -23.76
CA THR A 334 -4.28 11.79 -24.24
C THR A 334 -4.61 12.83 -23.18
N ASP A 335 -3.95 13.99 -23.25
CA ASP A 335 -4.22 15.11 -22.35
C ASP A 335 -5.69 15.54 -22.38
N ASP A 336 -6.33 15.55 -23.56
CA ASP A 336 -7.74 15.91 -23.71
C ASP A 336 -8.66 14.90 -23.01
N GLN A 337 -8.36 13.59 -23.13
CA GLN A 337 -9.12 12.56 -22.42
C GLN A 337 -8.97 12.71 -20.90
N MET A 338 -7.76 13.02 -20.43
CA MET A 338 -7.52 13.22 -19.00
C MET A 338 -8.23 14.49 -18.48
N ARG A 339 -8.22 15.59 -19.24
CA ARG A 339 -8.96 16.82 -18.88
C ARG A 339 -10.44 16.55 -18.72
N ILE A 340 -11.05 15.84 -19.67
CA ILE A 340 -12.47 15.44 -19.58
C ILE A 340 -12.70 14.54 -18.35
N ALA A 341 -11.79 13.62 -18.07
CA ALA A 341 -11.90 12.77 -16.88
C ALA A 341 -11.83 13.58 -15.57
N LEU A 342 -10.97 14.60 -15.51
CA LEU A 342 -10.86 15.50 -14.35
C LEU A 342 -12.10 16.39 -14.20
N ASP A 343 -12.72 16.84 -15.30
CA ASP A 343 -14.01 17.58 -15.26
C ASP A 343 -15.11 16.69 -14.65
N LEU A 344 -15.28 15.47 -15.17
CA LEU A 344 -16.30 14.53 -14.67
C LEU A 344 -15.99 14.04 -13.23
N TYR A 345 -14.73 13.90 -12.85
CA TYR A 345 -14.30 13.65 -11.47
C TYR A 345 -14.83 14.73 -10.53
N ARG A 346 -14.71 16.01 -10.92
CA ARG A 346 -15.21 17.14 -10.13
C ARG A 346 -16.73 17.08 -9.97
N ASP A 347 -17.45 16.77 -11.05
CA ASP A 347 -18.90 16.64 -11.02
C ASP A 347 -19.35 15.48 -10.13
N LEU A 348 -18.73 14.30 -10.26
CA LEU A 348 -19.04 13.10 -9.48
C LEU A 348 -18.76 13.27 -7.98
N LEU A 349 -17.73 14.04 -7.61
CA LEU A 349 -17.39 14.32 -6.22
C LEU A 349 -17.90 15.68 -5.72
N HIS A 350 -18.88 16.27 -6.40
CA HIS A 350 -19.59 17.50 -5.99
C HIS A 350 -18.67 18.70 -5.71
N ILE A 351 -17.56 18.78 -6.45
CA ILE A 351 -16.63 19.91 -6.34
C ILE A 351 -17.26 21.10 -7.09
N SER A 352 -17.93 21.98 -6.35
CA SER A 352 -18.52 23.19 -6.91
C SER A 352 -17.42 24.15 -7.41
N LEU A 353 -17.68 24.80 -8.53
CA LEU A 353 -16.93 25.96 -8.96
C LEU A 353 -17.15 27.07 -7.91
N GLU A 354 -16.12 27.44 -7.14
CA GLU A 354 -16.15 28.72 -6.46
C GLU A 354 -16.19 29.79 -7.56
N ILE A 355 -17.37 30.36 -7.81
CA ILE A 355 -17.49 31.56 -8.62
C ILE A 355 -16.76 32.65 -7.84
N ARG A 356 -15.53 32.97 -8.25
CA ARG A 356 -14.82 34.14 -7.76
C ARG A 356 -15.69 35.35 -8.11
N SER A 357 -16.41 35.89 -7.11
CA SER A 357 -17.15 37.15 -7.18
C SER A 357 -16.19 38.35 -7.20
#